data_ef4927e622328b182383ccdf4c3f961d
#
_entry.id   ef4927e622328b182383ccdf4c3f961d
#
_cell.length_a   1.000
_cell.length_b   1.000
_cell.length_c   1.000
_cell.angle_alpha   90.00
_cell.angle_beta   90.00
_cell.angle_gamma   90.00
#
_symmetry.space_group_name_H-M   'P 1'
#
loop_
_entity.id
_entity.type
_entity.pdbx_description
1 polymer ?
#
loop_
_entity_poly.entity_id
_entity_poly.type
_entity_poly.pdbx_seq_one_letter_code
_entity_poly.pdbx_strand_id
1 'polypeptide(L)'
;MKSTINVTTEHLEGIIKELDESNFYNLSKTSRTDLFNFALALGLKDGTPTKLISSKGFIRTENEDVKPYFFLYKSIYYDKILSENEKDIDKITDIDSAFELVEQYANTGFYVLSRMKKDLANEELFTKKILYEINMIDKDYSKKYGVKTLYTE
;
A
#
# COMPACT_ATOMS: atom_id res chain seq x y z
N MET A 1 18.90 -1.11 8.87
CA MET A 1 17.73 -1.04 7.94
C MET A 1 17.46 -2.43 7.41
N LYS A 2 16.20 -2.88 7.48
CA LYS A 2 15.81 -4.17 6.89
C LYS A 2 16.11 -4.19 5.38
N SER A 3 16.47 -5.38 4.88
CA SER A 3 16.84 -5.57 3.47
C SER A 3 15.64 -5.67 2.52
N THR A 4 14.46 -5.98 3.06
CA THR A 4 13.24 -6.17 2.27
C THR A 4 12.02 -5.58 2.97
N ILE A 5 11.10 -5.07 2.17
CA ILE A 5 9.70 -4.83 2.55
C ILE A 5 8.95 -6.13 2.28
N ASN A 6 8.17 -6.58 3.25
CA ASN A 6 7.54 -7.90 3.23
C ASN A 6 6.04 -7.81 2.97
N VAL A 7 5.49 -8.89 2.45
CA VAL A 7 4.04 -9.12 2.35
C VAL A 7 3.70 -10.49 2.91
N THR A 8 2.44 -10.69 3.29
CA THR A 8 1.95 -12.00 3.70
C THR A 8 2.04 -12.99 2.54
N THR A 9 2.52 -14.19 2.81
CA THR A 9 2.70 -15.25 1.80
C THR A 9 1.39 -15.57 1.07
N GLU A 10 0.27 -15.58 1.78
CA GLU A 10 -1.07 -15.77 1.19
C GLU A 10 -1.36 -14.77 0.05
N HIS A 11 -0.94 -13.51 0.19
CA HIS A 11 -1.13 -12.52 -0.86
C HIS A 11 -0.27 -12.78 -2.09
N LEU A 12 0.98 -13.23 -1.90
CA LEU A 12 1.86 -13.60 -3.01
C LEU A 12 1.31 -14.76 -3.84
N GLU A 13 0.72 -15.75 -3.19
CA GLU A 13 0.16 -16.94 -3.81
C GLU A 13 -1.27 -16.74 -4.32
N GLY A 14 -1.97 -15.71 -3.82
CA GLY A 14 -3.35 -15.37 -4.16
C GLY A 14 -3.45 -14.12 -5.02
N ILE A 15 -3.86 -12.99 -4.41
CA ILE A 15 -4.22 -11.77 -5.15
C ILE A 15 -3.09 -11.20 -6.00
N ILE A 16 -1.85 -11.21 -5.53
CA ILE A 16 -0.72 -10.67 -6.29
C ILE A 16 -0.48 -11.52 -7.54
N LYS A 17 -0.52 -12.85 -7.40
CA LYS A 17 -0.39 -13.77 -8.54
C LYS A 17 -1.53 -13.60 -9.54
N GLU A 18 -2.77 -13.50 -9.05
CA GLU A 18 -3.95 -13.28 -9.90
C GLU A 18 -3.86 -11.97 -10.69
N LEU A 19 -3.40 -10.88 -10.06
CA LEU A 19 -3.18 -9.60 -10.73
C LEU A 19 -2.06 -9.68 -11.78
N ASP A 20 -0.99 -10.41 -11.49
CA ASP A 20 0.14 -10.60 -12.42
C ASP A 20 -0.26 -11.40 -13.66
N GLU A 21 -1.11 -12.40 -13.50
CA GLU A 21 -1.62 -13.25 -14.59
C GLU A 21 -2.79 -12.59 -15.37
N SER A 22 -3.40 -11.51 -14.85
CA SER A 22 -4.52 -10.84 -15.50
C SER A 22 -4.05 -9.99 -16.68
N ASN A 23 -4.86 -9.94 -17.75
CA ASN A 23 -4.60 -9.09 -18.91
C ASN A 23 -4.70 -7.59 -18.59
N PHE A 24 -5.39 -7.25 -17.51
CA PHE A 24 -5.61 -5.87 -17.09
C PHE A 24 -4.49 -5.31 -16.24
N TYR A 25 -3.98 -6.10 -15.30
CA TYR A 25 -2.91 -5.68 -14.40
C TYR A 25 -1.77 -6.69 -14.46
N ASN A 26 -0.75 -6.38 -15.23
CA ASN A 26 0.39 -7.26 -15.44
C ASN A 26 1.62 -6.69 -14.71
N LEU A 27 2.05 -7.37 -13.65
CA LEU A 27 3.20 -6.97 -12.85
C LEU A 27 4.53 -6.98 -13.62
N SER A 28 4.61 -7.69 -14.75
CA SER A 28 5.76 -7.57 -15.65
C SER A 28 5.89 -6.18 -16.28
N LYS A 29 4.79 -5.42 -16.35
CA LYS A 29 4.72 -4.05 -16.86
C LYS A 29 4.57 -2.99 -15.78
N THR A 30 4.26 -3.40 -14.53
CA THR A 30 4.04 -2.52 -13.38
C THR A 30 5.02 -2.89 -12.28
N SER A 31 5.63 -1.90 -11.62
CA SER A 31 6.57 -2.18 -10.56
C SER A 31 5.85 -2.77 -9.33
N ARG A 32 6.55 -3.66 -8.61
CA ARG A 32 6.06 -4.17 -7.32
C ARG A 32 5.88 -3.06 -6.29
N THR A 33 6.70 -2.02 -6.39
CA THR A 33 6.62 -0.82 -5.57
C THR A 33 5.29 -0.10 -5.77
N ASP A 34 4.84 0.07 -7.02
CA ASP A 34 3.56 0.72 -7.32
C ASP A 34 2.39 -0.09 -6.78
N LEU A 35 2.42 -1.42 -6.94
CA LEU A 35 1.39 -2.30 -6.41
C LEU A 35 1.34 -2.24 -4.87
N PHE A 36 2.50 -2.27 -4.22
CA PHE A 36 2.60 -2.16 -2.77
C PHE A 36 2.03 -0.82 -2.28
N ASN A 37 2.41 0.28 -2.90
CA ASN A 37 1.93 1.60 -2.52
C ASN A 37 0.43 1.78 -2.79
N PHE A 38 -0.11 1.15 -3.82
CA PHE A 38 -1.56 1.12 -4.03
C PHE A 38 -2.28 0.34 -2.92
N ALA A 39 -1.78 -0.83 -2.56
CA ALA A 39 -2.32 -1.60 -1.43
C ALA A 39 -2.18 -0.82 -0.10
N LEU A 40 -1.05 -0.13 0.11
CA LEU A 40 -0.84 0.75 1.25
C LEU A 40 -1.91 1.86 1.32
N ALA A 41 -2.20 2.52 0.21
CA ALA A 41 -3.22 3.57 0.15
C ALA A 41 -4.62 3.03 0.49
N LEU A 42 -4.98 1.86 -0.01
CA LEU A 42 -6.24 1.18 0.35
C LEU A 42 -6.30 0.81 1.83
N GLY A 43 -5.20 0.33 2.39
CA GLY A 43 -5.10 -0.01 3.81
C GLY A 43 -5.19 1.23 4.71
N LEU A 44 -4.57 2.33 4.32
CA LEU A 44 -4.68 3.61 5.04
C LEU A 44 -6.11 4.17 4.98
N LYS A 45 -6.79 4.02 3.86
CA LYS A 45 -8.21 4.40 3.71
C LYS A 45 -9.12 3.55 4.61
N ASP A 46 -8.86 2.26 4.71
CA ASP A 46 -9.56 1.36 5.66
C ASP A 46 -9.32 1.80 7.12
N GLY A 47 -8.09 2.21 7.44
CA GLY A 47 -7.70 2.78 8.71
C GLY A 47 -7.21 1.78 9.77
N THR A 48 -7.23 0.48 9.48
CA THR A 48 -6.82 -0.58 10.44
C THR A 48 -5.62 -1.35 9.91
N PRO A 49 -4.44 -1.27 10.55
CA PRO A 49 -3.29 -2.10 10.18
C PRO A 49 -3.54 -3.56 10.56
N THR A 50 -3.18 -4.48 9.67
CA THR A 50 -3.31 -5.93 9.88
C THR A 50 -1.94 -6.57 9.98
N LYS A 51 -1.65 -7.22 11.09
CA LYS A 51 -0.37 -7.89 11.31
C LYS A 51 -0.14 -9.00 10.28
N LEU A 52 1.09 -9.10 9.78
CA LEU A 52 1.49 -10.18 8.89
C LEU A 52 1.59 -11.50 9.68
N ILE A 53 0.96 -12.56 9.18
CA ILE A 53 0.97 -13.88 9.84
C ILE A 53 2.18 -14.70 9.38
N SER A 54 2.42 -14.74 8.08
CA SER A 54 3.58 -15.37 7.45
C SER A 54 4.08 -14.44 6.38
N SER A 55 5.36 -14.08 6.38
CA SER A 55 5.86 -13.03 5.51
C SER A 55 7.00 -13.49 4.62
N LYS A 56 7.03 -12.96 3.42
CA LYS A 56 8.14 -13.07 2.46
C LYS A 56 8.55 -11.69 1.95
N GLY A 57 9.83 -11.55 1.63
CA GLY A 57 10.35 -10.36 0.97
C GLY A 57 9.67 -10.10 -0.37
N PHE A 58 9.21 -8.88 -0.58
CA PHE A 58 8.50 -8.47 -1.79
C PHE A 58 9.26 -7.42 -2.58
N ILE A 59 9.82 -6.43 -1.90
CA ILE A 59 10.61 -5.36 -2.49
C ILE A 59 11.93 -5.26 -1.74
N ARG A 60 13.05 -5.22 -2.46
CA ARG A 60 14.35 -4.93 -1.84
C ARG A 60 14.46 -3.45 -1.51
N THR A 61 14.86 -3.12 -0.29
CA THR A 61 14.99 -1.72 0.15
C THR A 61 16.12 -0.96 -0.54
N GLU A 62 17.05 -1.67 -1.15
CA GLU A 62 18.12 -1.10 -1.97
C GLU A 62 17.67 -0.62 -3.36
N ASN A 63 16.47 -1.03 -3.82
CA ASN A 63 15.96 -0.64 -5.14
C ASN A 63 15.73 0.87 -5.23
N GLU A 64 16.13 1.46 -6.36
CA GLU A 64 16.03 2.89 -6.59
C GLU A 64 14.59 3.40 -6.69
N ASP A 65 13.64 2.55 -7.13
CA ASP A 65 12.24 2.90 -7.28
C ASP A 65 11.47 2.99 -5.95
N VAL A 66 11.98 2.38 -4.88
CA VAL A 66 11.34 2.42 -3.56
C VAL A 66 11.88 3.52 -2.66
N LYS A 67 13.15 3.89 -2.82
CA LYS A 67 13.82 4.91 -1.98
C LYS A 67 13.07 6.25 -1.87
N PRO A 68 12.46 6.80 -2.95
CA PRO A 68 11.69 8.04 -2.87
C PRO A 68 10.51 7.97 -1.88
N TYR A 69 10.00 6.77 -1.57
CA TYR A 69 8.88 6.59 -0.66
C TYR A 69 9.27 6.48 0.82
N PHE A 70 10.57 6.40 1.14
CA PHE A 70 11.02 6.27 2.54
C PHE A 70 10.56 7.45 3.40
N PHE A 71 10.55 8.65 2.85
CA PHE A 71 10.03 9.82 3.55
C PHE A 71 8.52 9.68 3.83
N LEU A 72 7.75 9.21 2.86
CA LEU A 72 6.31 8.95 3.03
C LEU A 72 6.08 7.90 4.14
N TYR A 73 6.85 6.81 4.14
CA TYR A 73 6.70 5.74 5.15
C TYR A 73 7.03 6.26 6.55
N LYS A 74 8.07 7.06 6.69
CA LYS A 74 8.39 7.74 7.96
C LYS A 74 7.29 8.70 8.39
N SER A 75 6.69 9.43 7.45
CA SER A 75 5.60 10.37 7.75
C SER A 75 4.35 9.65 8.27
N ILE A 76 4.00 8.51 7.68
CA ILE A 76 2.89 7.66 8.14
C ILE A 76 3.15 7.16 9.56
N TYR A 77 4.37 6.71 9.85
CA TYR A 77 4.76 6.25 11.17
C TYR A 77 4.76 7.39 12.20
N TYR A 78 5.24 8.56 11.82
CA TYR A 78 5.23 9.77 12.65
C TYR A 78 3.80 10.18 13.03
N ASP A 79 2.89 10.22 12.08
CA ASP A 79 1.48 10.54 12.33
C ASP A 79 0.84 9.57 13.32
N LYS A 80 1.19 8.28 13.24
CA LYS A 80 0.72 7.28 14.19
C LYS A 80 1.25 7.53 15.60
N ILE A 81 2.55 7.79 15.75
CA ILE A 81 3.18 8.09 17.06
C ILE A 81 2.52 9.30 17.69
N LEU A 82 2.29 10.37 16.93
CA LEU A 82 1.62 11.58 17.43
C LEU A 82 0.19 11.30 17.90
N SER A 83 -0.55 10.48 17.14
CA SER A 83 -1.96 10.15 17.49
C SER A 83 -2.06 9.31 18.78
N GLU A 84 -1.04 8.52 19.09
CA GLU A 84 -0.96 7.69 20.31
C GLU A 84 -0.37 8.45 21.51
N ASN A 85 -0.08 9.75 21.38
CA ASN A 85 0.59 10.57 22.40
C ASN A 85 1.93 10.02 22.89
N GLU A 86 2.62 9.24 22.06
CA GLU A 86 3.95 8.77 22.38
C GLU A 86 4.96 9.93 22.29
N LYS A 87 5.69 10.16 23.38
CA LYS A 87 6.69 11.22 23.49
C LYS A 87 8.11 10.75 23.10
N ASP A 88 8.24 9.54 22.63
CA ASP A 88 9.54 8.94 22.35
C ASP A 88 10.03 9.35 20.95
N ILE A 89 10.76 10.48 20.93
CA ILE A 89 11.31 11.06 19.70
C ILE A 89 12.31 10.12 19.03
N ASP A 90 12.98 9.26 19.78
CA ASP A 90 13.96 8.33 19.23
C ASP A 90 13.35 7.28 18.31
N LYS A 91 12.08 6.94 18.53
CA LYS A 91 11.32 6.04 17.65
C LYS A 91 11.04 6.64 16.28
N ILE A 92 10.95 7.96 16.16
CA ILE A 92 10.63 8.66 14.89
C ILE A 92 11.69 8.43 13.83
N THR A 93 12.94 8.19 14.24
CA THR A 93 14.07 7.98 13.32
C THR A 93 14.22 6.52 12.88
N ASP A 94 13.46 5.59 13.49
CA ASP A 94 13.53 4.15 13.20
C ASP A 94 12.78 3.81 11.91
N ILE A 95 13.55 3.71 10.82
CA ILE A 95 13.01 3.35 9.51
C ILE A 95 12.44 1.93 9.48
N ASP A 96 12.97 1.02 10.28
CA ASP A 96 12.51 -0.38 10.31
C ASP A 96 11.10 -0.47 10.93
N SER A 97 10.83 0.30 11.97
CA SER A 97 9.47 0.43 12.53
C SER A 97 8.49 1.07 11.53
N ALA A 98 8.96 2.04 10.74
CA ALA A 98 8.15 2.61 9.67
C ALA A 98 7.82 1.56 8.58
N PHE A 99 8.79 0.74 8.18
CA PHE A 99 8.54 -0.36 7.25
C PHE A 99 7.54 -1.37 7.80
N GLU A 100 7.66 -1.78 9.07
CA GLU A 100 6.71 -2.70 9.69
C GLU A 100 5.28 -2.15 9.69
N LEU A 101 5.11 -0.87 9.98
CA LEU A 101 3.80 -0.25 9.97
C LEU A 101 3.19 -0.20 8.56
N VAL A 102 3.95 0.23 7.55
CA VAL A 102 3.43 0.29 6.17
C VAL A 102 3.16 -1.10 5.60
N GLU A 103 3.95 -2.11 5.99
CA GLU A 103 3.67 -3.52 5.66
C GLU A 103 2.31 -3.96 6.21
N GLN A 104 1.97 -3.57 7.43
CA GLN A 104 0.69 -3.91 8.06
C GLN A 104 -0.49 -3.21 7.38
N TYR A 105 -0.36 -1.95 7.01
CA TYR A 105 -1.40 -1.25 6.25
C TYR A 105 -1.53 -1.80 4.82
N ALA A 106 -0.41 -2.07 4.14
CA ALA A 106 -0.45 -2.71 2.83
C ALA A 106 -1.08 -4.11 2.90
N ASN A 107 -0.83 -4.86 3.97
CA ASN A 107 -1.48 -6.15 4.22
C ASN A 107 -3.01 -6.02 4.26
N THR A 108 -3.54 -5.02 4.97
CA THR A 108 -4.96 -4.68 4.93
C THR A 108 -5.42 -4.37 3.51
N GLY A 109 -4.67 -3.57 2.77
CA GLY A 109 -4.98 -3.20 1.39
C GLY A 109 -5.03 -4.42 0.45
N PHE A 110 -4.14 -5.38 0.60
CA PHE A 110 -4.19 -6.63 -0.16
C PHE A 110 -5.42 -7.48 0.16
N TYR A 111 -5.86 -7.51 1.42
CA TYR A 111 -7.14 -8.14 1.77
C TYR A 111 -8.33 -7.41 1.13
N VAL A 112 -8.32 -6.09 1.08
CA VAL A 112 -9.34 -5.29 0.38
C VAL A 112 -9.37 -5.65 -1.11
N LEU A 113 -8.21 -5.67 -1.78
CA LEU A 113 -8.10 -6.08 -3.19
C LEU A 113 -8.62 -7.50 -3.42
N SER A 114 -8.28 -8.44 -2.54
CA SER A 114 -8.74 -9.83 -2.62
C SER A 114 -10.26 -9.94 -2.53
N ARG A 115 -10.89 -9.19 -1.62
CA ARG A 115 -12.36 -9.13 -1.51
C ARG A 115 -13.00 -8.51 -2.75
N MET A 116 -12.46 -7.41 -3.23
CA MET A 116 -12.94 -6.77 -4.46
C MET A 116 -12.90 -7.74 -5.65
N LYS A 117 -11.81 -8.50 -5.78
CA LYS A 117 -11.65 -9.49 -6.87
C LYS A 117 -12.66 -10.63 -6.76
N LYS A 118 -12.97 -11.10 -5.55
CA LYS A 118 -14.00 -12.13 -5.32
C LYS A 118 -15.41 -11.64 -5.63
N ASP A 119 -15.73 -10.42 -5.19
CA ASP A 119 -17.06 -9.83 -5.35
C ASP A 119 -17.32 -9.44 -6.81
N LEU A 120 -16.28 -9.12 -7.56
CA LEU A 120 -16.32 -8.66 -8.94
C LEU A 120 -15.57 -9.65 -9.84
N ALA A 121 -16.16 -10.82 -10.08
CA ALA A 121 -15.57 -11.89 -10.89
C ALA A 121 -15.33 -11.48 -12.36
N ASN A 122 -15.99 -10.41 -12.85
CA ASN A 122 -15.79 -9.85 -14.18
C ASN A 122 -14.62 -8.84 -14.15
N GLU A 123 -13.60 -9.06 -14.99
CA GLU A 123 -12.42 -8.19 -15.07
C GLU A 123 -12.76 -6.71 -15.37
N GLU A 124 -13.76 -6.46 -16.18
CA GLU A 124 -14.19 -5.10 -16.51
C GLU A 124 -14.76 -4.37 -15.29
N LEU A 125 -15.60 -5.02 -14.50
CA LEU A 125 -16.15 -4.46 -13.27
C LEU A 125 -15.08 -4.26 -12.21
N PHE A 126 -14.15 -5.19 -12.07
CA PHE A 126 -13.01 -5.07 -11.19
C PHE A 126 -12.12 -3.87 -11.57
N THR A 127 -11.84 -3.71 -12.87
CA THR A 127 -11.12 -2.57 -13.43
C THR A 127 -11.79 -1.24 -13.08
N LYS A 128 -13.09 -1.14 -13.32
CA LYS A 128 -13.87 0.07 -13.01
C LYS A 128 -13.82 0.38 -11.52
N LYS A 129 -13.88 -0.63 -10.66
CA LYS A 129 -13.80 -0.45 -9.22
C LYS A 129 -12.42 0.05 -8.77
N ILE A 130 -11.34 -0.50 -9.32
CA ILE A 130 -9.98 -0.02 -9.04
C ILE A 130 -9.83 1.44 -9.45
N LEU A 131 -10.25 1.82 -10.67
CA LEU A 131 -10.20 3.21 -11.14
C LEU A 131 -11.01 4.14 -10.26
N TYR A 132 -12.17 3.70 -9.80
CA TYR A 132 -13.00 4.44 -8.85
C TYR A 132 -12.24 4.68 -7.52
N GLU A 133 -11.61 3.65 -6.95
CA GLU A 133 -10.86 3.76 -5.70
C GLU A 133 -9.65 4.70 -5.84
N ILE A 134 -8.91 4.62 -6.94
CA ILE A 134 -7.80 5.55 -7.24
C ILE A 134 -8.30 7.00 -7.28
N ASN A 135 -9.40 7.26 -7.96
CA ASN A 135 -9.99 8.60 -8.04
C ASN A 135 -10.46 9.12 -6.67
N MET A 136 -11.03 8.25 -5.84
CA MET A 136 -11.45 8.63 -4.48
C MET A 136 -10.26 8.97 -3.59
N ILE A 137 -9.19 8.20 -3.63
CA ILE A 137 -7.96 8.47 -2.89
C ILE A 137 -7.35 9.81 -3.32
N ASP A 138 -7.30 10.09 -4.63
CA ASP A 138 -6.79 11.34 -5.17
C ASP A 138 -7.63 12.55 -4.72
N LYS A 139 -8.96 12.44 -4.76
CA LYS A 139 -9.87 13.48 -4.27
C LYS A 139 -9.71 13.74 -2.77
N ASP A 140 -9.62 12.69 -1.97
CA ASP A 140 -9.44 12.81 -0.52
C ASP A 140 -8.11 13.49 -0.19
N TYR A 141 -7.04 13.11 -0.89
CA TYR A 141 -5.73 13.74 -0.76
C TYR A 141 -5.78 15.22 -1.14
N SER A 142 -6.37 15.56 -2.28
CA SER A 142 -6.49 16.93 -2.76
C SER A 142 -7.30 17.82 -1.84
N LYS A 143 -8.39 17.30 -1.30
CA LYS A 143 -9.21 18.00 -0.29
C LYS A 143 -8.43 18.26 0.99
N LYS A 144 -7.66 17.28 1.47
CA LYS A 144 -6.90 17.37 2.72
C LYS A 144 -5.75 18.37 2.61
N TYR A 145 -5.04 18.40 1.48
CA TYR A 145 -3.81 19.19 1.29
C TYR A 145 -3.95 20.40 0.37
N GLY A 146 -5.14 20.67 -0.16
CA GLY A 146 -5.40 21.82 -1.06
C GLY A 146 -4.70 21.71 -2.41
N VAL A 147 -4.30 20.51 -2.83
CA VAL A 147 -3.64 20.24 -4.11
C VAL A 147 -4.69 19.99 -5.19
N LYS A 148 -4.50 20.56 -6.39
CA LYS A 148 -5.37 20.24 -7.53
C LYS A 148 -5.15 18.80 -7.97
N THR A 149 -6.23 18.04 -8.19
CA THR A 149 -6.15 16.70 -8.73
C THR A 149 -5.69 16.74 -10.20
N LEU A 150 -4.89 15.76 -10.60
CA LEU A 150 -4.44 15.63 -11.99
C LEU A 150 -5.58 15.29 -12.98
N TYR A 151 -6.76 14.97 -12.48
CA TYR A 151 -7.90 14.41 -13.23
C TYR A 151 -9.19 15.21 -13.10
N THR A 152 -9.16 16.42 -12.60
CA THR A 152 -10.33 17.31 -12.64
C THR A 152 -10.34 18.08 -13.95
N GLU A 153 -11.12 17.63 -14.88
CA GLU A 153 -11.79 18.51 -15.83
C GLU A 153 -13.13 18.96 -15.28
#